data_4ee7ea02d706511c5881b69effa672de
#
_entry.id   4ee7ea02d706511c5881b69effa672de
#
_cell.length_a   1.000
_cell.length_b   1.000
_cell.length_c   1.000
_cell.angle_alpha   90.00
_cell.angle_beta   90.00
_cell.angle_gamma   90.00
#
_symmetry.space_group_name_H-M   'P 1'
#
loop_
_entity.id
_entity.type
_entity.pdbx_description
1 polymer ?
#
loop_
_entity_poly.entity_id
_entity_poly.type
_entity_poly.pdbx_seq_one_letter_code
_entity_poly.pdbx_strand_id
1 'polypeptide(L)'
;MTGRSGGGSGRTGGRSLGGRTRLKSRRGRSNSSARWLERQLNDPYVKRAQLEGWRARAAFKLIELDERFGLLQGADRVVDLGVAPGSWSQVLLKRRPKATVVGIDLLEIEPLAGLTFVQGRLEEHTSELQ
;
A
#
# COMPACT_ATOMS: atom_id res chain seq x y z
N MET A 1 18.57 53.07 33.96
CA MET A 1 18.09 51.71 34.21
C MET A 1 17.58 51.07 32.91
N THR A 2 18.39 50.27 32.32
CA THR A 2 18.07 49.60 31.08
C THR A 2 17.68 48.15 31.39
N GLY A 3 16.39 47.86 31.39
CA GLY A 3 15.89 46.52 31.48
C GLY A 3 16.09 45.80 30.15
N ARG A 4 16.97 44.81 30.10
CA ARG A 4 17.05 43.90 28.98
C ARG A 4 16.01 42.83 29.18
N SER A 5 14.93 42.90 28.42
CA SER A 5 14.02 41.78 28.26
C SER A 5 14.63 40.81 27.25
N GLY A 6 15.14 39.70 27.73
CA GLY A 6 15.58 38.61 26.89
C GLY A 6 14.39 37.91 26.29
N GLY A 7 14.09 38.23 25.04
CA GLY A 7 13.13 37.46 24.27
C GLY A 7 13.72 36.11 23.92
N GLY A 8 13.36 35.09 24.67
CA GLY A 8 13.62 33.71 24.28
C GLY A 8 12.75 33.37 23.07
N SER A 9 13.35 33.39 21.88
CA SER A 9 12.67 32.83 20.71
C SER A 9 12.58 31.32 20.89
N GLY A 10 11.45 30.87 21.38
CA GLY A 10 11.13 29.47 21.35
C GLY A 10 11.04 29.02 19.89
N ARG A 11 12.09 28.42 19.40
CA ARG A 11 12.01 27.68 18.17
C ARG A 11 11.09 26.46 18.42
N THR A 12 9.82 26.64 18.15
CA THR A 12 8.92 25.53 17.97
C THR A 12 9.38 24.84 16.70
N GLY A 13 10.26 23.85 16.87
CA GLY A 13 10.68 23.00 15.79
C GLY A 13 9.47 22.23 15.32
N GLY A 14 8.78 22.75 14.31
CA GLY A 14 7.79 21.99 13.60
C GLY A 14 8.46 20.71 13.13
N ARG A 15 8.05 19.58 13.69
CA ARG A 15 8.50 18.29 13.18
C ARG A 15 8.00 18.20 11.74
N SER A 16 8.89 18.43 10.81
CA SER A 16 8.64 18.14 9.40
C SER A 16 8.27 16.67 9.31
N LEU A 17 7.03 16.39 8.96
CA LEU A 17 6.54 15.04 8.68
C LEU A 17 7.22 14.39 7.44
N GLY A 18 8.27 15.01 6.93
CA GLY A 18 9.00 14.62 5.74
C GLY A 18 10.48 14.34 5.91
N GLY A 19 10.96 14.14 7.14
CA GLY A 19 12.36 13.78 7.36
C GLY A 19 12.76 12.49 6.63
N ARG A 20 13.85 12.55 5.86
CA ARG A 20 14.39 11.38 5.17
C ARG A 20 14.80 10.31 6.17
N THR A 21 14.21 9.13 6.07
CA THR A 21 14.53 7.98 6.90
C THR A 21 15.72 7.22 6.31
N ARG A 22 16.70 6.90 7.13
CA ARG A 22 17.82 6.03 6.75
C ARG A 22 17.72 4.68 7.45
N LEU A 23 18.21 3.63 6.80
CA LEU A 23 18.34 2.33 7.44
C LEU A 23 19.34 2.40 8.59
N LYS A 24 18.96 1.85 9.73
CA LYS A 24 19.82 1.78 10.94
C LYS A 24 20.99 0.80 10.76
N SER A 25 20.87 -0.18 9.87
CA SER A 25 21.90 -1.16 9.60
C SER A 25 21.85 -1.62 8.15
N ARG A 26 23.00 -1.62 7.51
CA ARG A 26 23.20 -2.20 6.17
C ARG A 26 23.88 -3.57 6.22
N ARG A 27 24.12 -4.08 7.42
CA ARG A 27 24.86 -5.32 7.65
C ARG A 27 24.14 -6.49 6.97
N GLY A 28 24.85 -7.23 6.10
CA GLY A 28 24.32 -8.37 5.38
C GLY A 28 23.45 -8.04 4.17
N ARG A 29 23.37 -6.77 3.77
CA ARG A 29 22.60 -6.32 2.59
C ARG A 29 23.52 -5.74 1.53
N SER A 30 23.21 -6.02 0.25
CA SER A 30 23.87 -5.35 -0.87
C SER A 30 23.51 -3.87 -0.89
N ASN A 31 24.36 -3.02 -1.51
CA ASN A 31 24.10 -1.59 -1.65
C ASN A 31 22.78 -1.31 -2.42
N SER A 32 22.47 -2.11 -3.44
CA SER A 32 21.25 -1.99 -4.23
C SER A 32 20.01 -2.31 -3.38
N SER A 33 20.05 -3.38 -2.58
CA SER A 33 18.96 -3.76 -1.66
C SER A 33 18.74 -2.70 -0.59
N ALA A 34 19.82 -2.14 0.00
CA ALA A 34 19.74 -1.08 0.98
C ALA A 34 19.13 0.18 0.40
N ARG A 35 19.50 0.59 -0.82
CA ARG A 35 18.93 1.75 -1.50
C ARG A 35 17.44 1.56 -1.81
N TRP A 36 17.06 0.38 -2.25
CA TRP A 36 15.65 0.05 -2.51
C TRP A 36 14.82 0.18 -1.24
N LEU A 37 15.28 -0.40 -0.13
CA LEU A 37 14.61 -0.32 1.17
C LEU A 37 14.50 1.14 1.66
N GLU A 38 15.56 1.92 1.51
CA GLU A 38 15.52 3.34 1.88
C GLU A 38 14.50 4.13 1.03
N ARG A 39 14.39 3.84 -0.27
CA ARG A 39 13.37 4.44 -1.13
C ARG A 39 11.97 4.08 -0.66
N GLN A 40 11.72 2.81 -0.30
CA GLN A 40 10.42 2.38 0.22
C GLN A 40 10.07 3.09 1.53
N LEU A 41 11.03 3.19 2.45
CA LEU A 41 10.83 3.87 3.73
C LEU A 41 10.54 5.36 3.60
N ASN A 42 11.01 6.00 2.52
CA ASN A 42 10.84 7.43 2.28
C ASN A 42 9.72 7.75 1.27
N ASP A 43 9.06 6.74 0.71
CA ASP A 43 7.92 6.93 -0.18
C ASP A 43 6.71 7.45 0.60
N PRO A 44 6.19 8.66 0.29
CA PRO A 44 5.05 9.21 1.01
C PRO A 44 3.78 8.37 0.84
N TYR A 45 3.62 7.68 -0.28
CA TYR A 45 2.49 6.79 -0.50
C TYR A 45 2.56 5.52 0.33
N VAL A 46 3.76 4.98 0.57
CA VAL A 46 3.96 3.85 1.50
C VAL A 46 3.53 4.24 2.90
N LYS A 47 3.98 5.39 3.38
CA LYS A 47 3.60 5.91 4.71
C LYS A 47 2.09 6.14 4.80
N ARG A 48 1.51 6.75 3.78
CA ARG A 48 0.07 7.01 3.72
C ARG A 48 -0.74 5.70 3.71
N ALA A 49 -0.30 4.71 2.94
CA ALA A 49 -0.94 3.40 2.91
C ALA A 49 -0.95 2.74 4.29
N GLN A 50 0.16 2.79 5.00
CA GLN A 50 0.26 2.26 6.36
C GLN A 50 -0.70 2.97 7.32
N LEU A 51 -0.78 4.31 7.25
CA LEU A 51 -1.67 5.10 8.09
C LEU A 51 -3.15 4.82 7.79
N GLU A 52 -3.51 4.61 6.55
CA GLU A 52 -4.88 4.33 6.12
C GLU A 52 -5.26 2.85 6.19
N GLY A 53 -4.32 1.96 6.51
CA GLY A 53 -4.56 0.53 6.64
C GLY A 53 -4.56 -0.26 5.33
N TRP A 54 -4.02 0.32 4.25
CA TRP A 54 -3.83 -0.40 2.99
C TRP A 54 -2.60 -1.30 3.05
N ARG A 55 -2.70 -2.48 2.45
CA ARG A 55 -1.59 -3.44 2.43
C ARG A 55 -0.40 -3.00 1.58
N ALA A 56 -0.65 -2.14 0.59
CA ALA A 56 0.38 -1.56 -0.25
C ALA A 56 -0.05 -0.22 -0.84
N ARG A 57 0.91 0.58 -1.26
CA ARG A 57 0.67 1.86 -1.93
C ARG A 57 -0.12 1.74 -3.24
N ALA A 58 -0.08 0.57 -3.87
CA ALA A 58 -0.82 0.30 -5.10
C ALA A 58 -2.33 0.54 -4.95
N ALA A 59 -2.87 0.51 -3.73
CA ALA A 59 -4.26 0.85 -3.46
C ALA A 59 -4.65 2.22 -4.03
N PHE A 60 -3.77 3.22 -3.92
CA PHE A 60 -4.06 4.58 -4.38
C PHE A 60 -4.23 4.67 -5.89
N LYS A 61 -3.53 3.82 -6.65
CA LYS A 61 -3.70 3.78 -8.11
C LYS A 61 -5.10 3.33 -8.50
N LEU A 62 -5.61 2.30 -7.86
CA LEU A 62 -6.97 1.83 -8.12
C LEU A 62 -8.01 2.84 -7.66
N ILE A 63 -7.81 3.47 -6.51
CA ILE A 63 -8.68 4.54 -6.01
C ILE A 63 -8.73 5.69 -7.04
N GLU A 64 -7.59 6.14 -7.53
CA GLU A 64 -7.51 7.19 -8.54
C GLU A 64 -8.22 6.80 -9.83
N LEU A 65 -7.98 5.60 -10.33
CA LEU A 65 -8.64 5.09 -11.53
C LEU A 65 -10.16 5.02 -11.37
N ASP A 66 -10.62 4.59 -10.22
CA ASP A 66 -12.05 4.54 -9.94
C ASP A 66 -12.67 5.93 -9.84
N GLU A 67 -12.00 6.86 -9.17
CA GLU A 67 -12.48 8.24 -9.07
C GLU A 67 -12.52 8.96 -10.40
N ARG A 68 -11.55 8.72 -11.29
CA ARG A 68 -11.47 9.39 -12.60
C ARG A 68 -12.36 8.76 -13.64
N PHE A 69 -12.49 7.44 -13.65
CA PHE A 69 -13.13 6.70 -14.74
C PHE A 69 -14.33 5.88 -14.31
N GLY A 70 -14.65 5.82 -13.03
CA GLY A 70 -15.72 4.97 -12.52
C GLY A 70 -15.45 3.49 -12.78
N LEU A 71 -14.19 3.07 -12.71
CA LEU A 71 -13.73 1.74 -13.10
C LEU A 71 -14.47 0.61 -12.38
N LEU A 72 -14.77 0.80 -11.11
CA LEU A 72 -15.42 -0.21 -10.27
C LEU A 72 -16.95 -0.11 -10.30
N GLN A 73 -17.50 0.86 -11.00
CA GLN A 73 -18.94 1.04 -11.10
C GLN A 73 -19.57 -0.17 -11.79
N GLY A 74 -20.56 -0.79 -11.14
CA GLY A 74 -21.22 -1.98 -11.67
C GLY A 74 -20.40 -3.27 -11.61
N ALA A 75 -19.23 -3.26 -11.00
CA ALA A 75 -18.40 -4.45 -10.85
C ALA A 75 -19.01 -5.41 -9.82
N ASP A 76 -19.55 -6.52 -10.29
CA ASP A 76 -20.18 -7.56 -9.45
C ASP A 76 -19.29 -8.79 -9.27
N ARG A 77 -18.49 -9.11 -10.29
CA ARG A 77 -17.55 -10.22 -10.29
C ARG A 77 -16.20 -9.73 -10.78
N VAL A 78 -15.19 -9.88 -9.99
CA VAL A 78 -13.84 -9.38 -10.29
C VAL A 78 -12.81 -10.44 -10.01
N VAL A 79 -11.85 -10.56 -10.91
CA VAL A 79 -10.67 -11.39 -10.73
C VAL A 79 -9.46 -10.47 -10.59
N ASP A 80 -8.76 -10.58 -9.49
CA ASP A 80 -7.54 -9.83 -9.20
C ASP A 80 -6.33 -10.74 -9.49
N LEU A 81 -5.73 -10.56 -10.65
CA LEU A 81 -4.55 -11.33 -11.06
C LEU A 81 -3.28 -10.69 -10.49
N GLY A 82 -2.45 -11.51 -9.83
CA GLY A 82 -1.30 -10.98 -9.09
C GLY A 82 -1.76 -10.24 -7.83
N VAL A 83 -2.67 -10.85 -7.09
CA VAL A 83 -3.38 -10.19 -5.99
C VAL A 83 -2.47 -9.75 -4.83
N ALA A 84 -1.37 -10.45 -4.60
CA ALA A 84 -0.49 -10.15 -3.47
C ALA A 84 0.04 -8.71 -3.49
N PRO A 85 0.03 -7.99 -2.37
CA PRO A 85 -0.39 -8.39 -1.03
C PRO A 85 -1.90 -8.29 -0.76
N GLY A 86 -2.69 -7.79 -1.69
CA GLY A 86 -4.15 -7.70 -1.59
C GLY A 86 -4.71 -6.28 -1.48
N SER A 87 -3.91 -5.26 -1.77
CA SER A 87 -4.36 -3.87 -1.65
C SER A 87 -5.47 -3.48 -2.63
N TRP A 88 -5.43 -3.98 -3.86
CA TRP A 88 -6.50 -3.74 -4.83
C TRP A 88 -7.79 -4.44 -4.43
N SER A 89 -7.70 -5.68 -3.95
CA SER A 89 -8.85 -6.40 -3.41
C SER A 89 -9.44 -5.71 -2.18
N GLN A 90 -8.62 -5.07 -1.34
CA GLN A 90 -9.11 -4.24 -0.24
C GLN A 90 -9.96 -3.07 -0.74
N VAL A 91 -9.49 -2.36 -1.76
CA VAL A 91 -10.22 -1.24 -2.37
C VAL A 91 -11.53 -1.72 -3.00
N LEU A 92 -11.46 -2.82 -3.76
CA LEU A 92 -12.63 -3.43 -4.38
C LEU A 92 -13.72 -3.76 -3.37
N LEU A 93 -13.38 -4.49 -2.34
CA LEU A 93 -14.33 -4.93 -1.31
C LEU A 93 -14.87 -3.77 -0.47
N LYS A 94 -14.09 -2.73 -0.28
CA LYS A 94 -14.54 -1.54 0.44
C LYS A 94 -15.54 -0.73 -0.38
N ARG A 95 -15.31 -0.58 -1.68
CA ARG A 95 -16.16 0.19 -2.59
C ARG A 95 -17.33 -0.61 -3.14
N ARG A 96 -17.17 -1.90 -3.26
CA ARG A 96 -18.18 -2.85 -3.75
C ARG A 96 -18.33 -4.03 -2.79
N PRO A 97 -18.92 -3.82 -1.60
CA PRO A 97 -18.98 -4.87 -0.57
C PRO A 97 -19.72 -6.14 -0.98
N LYS A 98 -20.59 -6.05 -1.98
CA LYS A 98 -21.39 -7.19 -2.48
C LYS A 98 -20.74 -7.89 -3.68
N ALA A 99 -19.63 -7.37 -4.18
CA ALA A 99 -18.94 -7.98 -5.31
C ALA A 99 -18.32 -9.32 -4.91
N THR A 100 -18.31 -10.26 -5.85
CA THR A 100 -17.53 -11.49 -5.72
C THR A 100 -16.14 -11.23 -6.25
N VAL A 101 -15.15 -11.32 -5.37
CA VAL A 101 -13.74 -11.06 -5.73
C VAL A 101 -12.93 -12.33 -5.56
N VAL A 102 -12.25 -12.74 -6.61
CA VAL A 102 -11.31 -13.85 -6.62
C VAL A 102 -9.91 -13.31 -6.89
N GLY A 103 -8.98 -13.60 -6.02
CA GLY A 103 -7.57 -13.22 -6.19
C GLY A 103 -6.71 -14.43 -6.49
N ILE A 104 -5.81 -14.30 -7.46
CA ILE A 104 -4.88 -15.37 -7.86
C ILE A 104 -3.46 -14.83 -7.80
N ASP A 105 -2.57 -15.57 -7.15
CA ASP A 105 -1.14 -15.25 -7.08
C ASP A 105 -0.33 -16.51 -6.78
N LEU A 106 0.92 -16.50 -7.18
CA LEU A 106 1.90 -17.52 -6.79
C LEU A 106 2.29 -17.37 -5.32
N LEU A 107 2.29 -16.13 -4.83
CA LEU A 107 2.64 -15.81 -3.46
C LEU A 107 1.44 -16.03 -2.54
N GLU A 108 1.73 -16.48 -1.33
CA GLU A 108 0.73 -16.54 -0.27
C GLU A 108 0.41 -15.12 0.22
N ILE A 109 -0.84 -14.89 0.63
CA ILE A 109 -1.26 -13.60 1.17
C ILE A 109 -1.92 -13.76 2.53
N GLU A 110 -1.90 -12.71 3.32
CA GLU A 110 -2.72 -12.63 4.53
C GLU A 110 -4.20 -12.71 4.14
N PRO A 111 -5.02 -13.50 4.86
CA PRO A 111 -6.44 -13.58 4.59
C PRO A 111 -7.11 -12.20 4.57
N LEU A 112 -8.04 -12.03 3.65
CA LEU A 112 -8.84 -10.82 3.52
C LEU A 112 -10.31 -11.21 3.47
N ALA A 113 -11.11 -10.67 4.39
CA ALA A 113 -12.55 -10.96 4.43
C ALA A 113 -13.23 -10.56 3.13
N GLY A 114 -13.99 -11.48 2.56
CA GLY A 114 -14.68 -11.27 1.29
C GLY A 114 -13.88 -11.63 0.04
N LEU A 115 -12.60 -11.93 0.17
CA LEU A 115 -11.75 -12.37 -0.93
C LEU A 115 -11.67 -13.90 -0.95
N THR A 116 -11.95 -14.49 -2.10
CA THR A 116 -11.61 -15.88 -2.38
C THR A 116 -10.22 -15.91 -3.00
N PHE A 117 -9.26 -16.47 -2.28
CA PHE A 117 -7.87 -16.53 -2.73
C PHE A 117 -7.53 -17.90 -3.28
N VAL A 118 -6.90 -17.92 -4.44
CA VAL A 118 -6.38 -19.12 -5.08
C VAL A 118 -4.89 -18.94 -5.30
N GLN A 119 -4.09 -19.76 -4.63
CA GLN A 119 -2.64 -19.76 -4.83
C GLN A 119 -2.29 -20.67 -6.00
N GLY A 120 -1.57 -20.12 -6.97
CA GLY A 120 -1.13 -20.84 -8.15
C GLY A 120 -1.07 -19.95 -9.37
N ARG A 121 -0.93 -20.60 -10.52
CA ARG A 121 -0.94 -19.94 -11.83
C ARG A 121 -2.30 -20.11 -12.49
N LEU A 122 -2.72 -19.12 -13.25
CA LEU A 122 -3.97 -19.20 -14.03
C LEU A 122 -3.99 -20.42 -14.96
N GLU A 123 -2.88 -20.77 -15.55
CA GLU A 123 -2.72 -21.92 -16.44
C GLU A 123 -3.01 -23.25 -15.76
N GLU A 124 -2.65 -23.39 -14.48
CA GLU A 124 -2.90 -24.59 -13.69
C GLU A 124 -4.38 -24.78 -13.37
N HIS A 125 -5.11 -23.67 -13.26
CA HIS A 125 -6.53 -23.68 -12.90
C HIS A 125 -7.45 -23.77 -14.12
N THR A 126 -7.02 -23.35 -15.30
CA THR A 126 -7.79 -23.49 -16.54
C THR A 126 -7.98 -24.95 -16.94
N SER A 127 -7.02 -25.83 -16.65
CA SER A 127 -7.15 -27.27 -16.91
C SER A 127 -8.18 -27.96 -16.02
N GLU A 128 -8.43 -27.44 -14.84
CA GLU A 128 -9.44 -28.00 -13.91
C GLU A 128 -10.87 -27.56 -14.24
N LEU A 129 -11.02 -26.52 -15.04
CA LEU A 129 -12.32 -25.97 -15.44
C LEU A 129 -12.87 -26.58 -16.75
N GLN A 130 -12.14 -27.49 -17.36
CA GLN A 130 -12.56 -28.17 -18.59
C GLN A 130 -13.42 -29.40 -18.30
#